data_53db0b19f773126c63fa35144440eed4
#
_entry.id   53db0b19f773126c63fa35144440eed4
#
_cell.length_a   1.000
_cell.length_b   1.000
_cell.length_c   1.000
_cell.angle_alpha   90.00
_cell.angle_beta   90.00
_cell.angle_gamma   90.00
#
_symmetry.space_group_name_H-M   'P 1'
#
loop_
_entity.id
_entity.type
_entity.pdbx_description
1 polymer ?
#
loop_
_entity_poly.entity_id
_entity_poly.type
_entity_poly.pdbx_seq_one_letter_code
_entity_poly.pdbx_strand_id
1 'polypeptide(L)'
;MLILKALQLGSMHGFGISVLIWQMSKEVLQVEQGSLYPALYRLEERRWIESEWGFSDNNRKAKFYKLTPDGRKQLIEKRSNWERLSTAVNLVLKTT
;
A
#
# COMPACT_ATOMS: atom_id res chain seq x y z
N MET A 1 -0.29 4.99 2.01
CA MET A 1 0.55 4.35 3.04
C MET A 1 0.50 2.83 2.98
N LEU A 2 -0.67 2.24 2.99
CA LEU A 2 -0.80 0.77 3.01
C LEU A 2 -0.27 0.09 1.76
N ILE A 3 -0.50 0.68 0.59
CA ILE A 3 0.04 0.16 -0.67
C ILE A 3 1.57 0.18 -0.65
N LEU A 4 2.17 1.29 -0.18
CA LEU A 4 3.61 1.41 -0.09
C LEU A 4 4.19 0.37 0.86
N LYS A 5 3.51 0.12 1.97
CA LYS A 5 3.94 -0.92 2.93
C LYS A 5 3.88 -2.31 2.31
N ALA A 6 2.80 -2.62 1.58
CA ALA A 6 2.67 -3.90 0.91
C ALA A 6 3.83 -4.12 -0.08
N LEU A 7 4.17 -3.10 -0.86
CA LEU A 7 5.23 -3.18 -1.85
C LEU A 7 6.63 -3.18 -1.24
N GLN A 8 6.78 -2.73 0.00
CA GLN A 8 8.04 -2.89 0.73
C GLN A 8 8.39 -4.36 0.93
N LEU A 9 7.36 -5.21 1.03
CA LEU A 9 7.53 -6.64 1.23
C LEU A 9 7.86 -7.39 -0.06
N GLY A 10 7.67 -6.76 -1.21
CA GLY A 10 8.02 -7.36 -2.49
C GLY A 10 7.18 -6.81 -3.62
N SER A 11 7.63 -7.07 -4.84
CA SER A 11 6.90 -6.70 -6.05
C SER A 11 5.64 -7.57 -6.18
N MET A 12 4.51 -6.97 -6.55
CA MET A 12 3.27 -7.72 -6.74
C MET A 12 2.29 -6.96 -7.62
N HIS A 13 1.32 -7.69 -8.19
CA HIS A 13 0.23 -7.09 -8.96
C HIS A 13 -0.84 -6.53 -8.01
N GLY A 14 -1.79 -5.77 -8.58
CA GLY A 14 -2.81 -5.07 -7.77
C GLY A 14 -3.63 -5.99 -6.89
N PHE A 15 -4.09 -7.12 -7.43
CA PHE A 15 -4.85 -8.08 -6.63
C PHE A 15 -4.04 -8.61 -5.46
N GLY A 16 -2.75 -8.89 -5.68
CA GLY A 16 -1.86 -9.33 -4.61
C GLY A 16 -1.72 -8.30 -3.50
N ILE A 17 -1.67 -7.02 -3.85
CA ILE A 17 -1.61 -5.94 -2.87
C ILE A 17 -2.86 -5.97 -1.97
N SER A 18 -4.04 -6.07 -2.57
CA SER A 18 -5.29 -6.06 -1.81
C SER A 18 -5.42 -7.28 -0.90
N VAL A 19 -5.03 -8.47 -1.40
CA VAL A 19 -5.05 -9.70 -0.61
C VAL A 19 -4.09 -9.59 0.59
N LEU A 20 -2.88 -9.07 0.35
CA LEU A 20 -1.89 -8.95 1.41
C LEU A 20 -2.36 -7.99 2.51
N ILE A 21 -2.92 -6.84 2.15
CA ILE A 21 -3.45 -5.89 3.12
C ILE A 21 -4.56 -6.53 3.95
N TRP A 22 -5.45 -7.27 3.29
CA TRP A 22 -6.55 -7.96 3.97
C TRP A 22 -6.03 -8.99 4.97
N GLN A 23 -5.07 -9.82 4.55
CA GLN A 23 -4.47 -10.84 5.41
C GLN A 23 -3.70 -10.23 6.57
N MET A 24 -2.88 -9.21 6.31
CA MET A 24 -2.05 -8.59 7.35
C MET A 24 -2.86 -7.81 8.38
N SER A 25 -4.03 -7.32 7.99
CA SER A 25 -4.94 -6.62 8.91
C SER A 25 -5.91 -7.58 9.61
N LYS A 26 -5.69 -8.87 9.52
CA LYS A 26 -6.56 -9.91 10.09
C LYS A 26 -8.00 -9.77 9.57
N GLU A 27 -8.11 -9.58 8.27
CA GLU A 27 -9.38 -9.49 7.53
C GLU A 27 -10.21 -8.24 7.84
N VAL A 28 -9.60 -7.23 8.46
CA VAL A 28 -10.30 -5.99 8.79
C VAL A 28 -10.31 -5.00 7.64
N LEU A 29 -9.17 -4.82 6.97
CA LEU A 29 -9.04 -3.83 5.91
C LEU A 29 -9.24 -4.48 4.55
N GLN A 30 -10.33 -4.11 3.89
CA GLN A 30 -10.67 -4.59 2.56
C GLN A 30 -10.51 -3.44 1.57
N VAL A 31 -9.56 -3.59 0.65
CA VAL A 31 -9.30 -2.58 -0.37
C VAL A 31 -10.04 -2.97 -1.64
N GLU A 32 -11.02 -2.17 -2.01
CA GLU A 32 -11.81 -2.42 -3.21
C GLU A 32 -11.03 -2.00 -4.47
N GLN A 33 -11.23 -2.74 -5.56
CA GLN A 33 -10.53 -2.47 -6.81
C GLN A 33 -10.83 -1.07 -7.35
N GLY A 34 -12.04 -0.58 -7.16
CA GLY A 34 -12.42 0.76 -7.57
C GLY A 34 -11.62 1.87 -6.91
N SER A 35 -11.09 1.61 -5.71
CA SER A 35 -10.21 2.56 -4.99
C SER A 35 -8.74 2.25 -5.22
N LEU A 36 -8.40 0.98 -5.38
CA LEU A 36 -7.01 0.53 -5.50
C LEU A 36 -6.33 1.05 -6.76
N TYR A 37 -6.94 0.85 -7.93
CA TYR A 37 -6.28 1.19 -9.19
C TYR A 37 -6.08 2.69 -9.39
N PRO A 38 -7.04 3.56 -9.05
CA PRO A 38 -6.77 5.00 -9.05
C PRO A 38 -5.64 5.39 -8.09
N ALA A 39 -5.54 4.74 -6.93
CA ALA A 39 -4.46 5.01 -5.99
C ALA A 39 -3.11 4.59 -6.55
N LEU A 40 -3.04 3.41 -7.18
CA LEU A 40 -1.83 2.94 -7.85
C LEU A 40 -1.38 3.90 -8.94
N TYR A 41 -2.33 4.39 -9.74
CA TYR A 41 -2.04 5.36 -10.79
C TYR A 41 -1.42 6.64 -10.22
N ARG A 42 -2.00 7.18 -9.15
CA ARG A 42 -1.47 8.39 -8.52
C ARG A 42 -0.07 8.18 -7.94
N LEU A 43 0.17 7.02 -7.32
CA LEU A 43 1.49 6.71 -6.76
C LEU A 43 2.54 6.54 -7.86
N GLU A 44 2.14 5.95 -8.97
CA GLU A 44 3.02 5.78 -10.13
C GLU A 44 3.35 7.13 -10.77
N GLU A 45 2.39 8.03 -10.87
CA GLU A 45 2.62 9.39 -11.36
C GLU A 45 3.63 10.15 -10.50
N ARG A 46 3.58 9.94 -9.20
CA ARG A 46 4.51 10.56 -8.25
C ARG A 46 5.86 9.87 -8.23
N ARG A 47 6.00 8.76 -8.96
CA ARG A 47 7.21 7.96 -9.01
C ARG A 47 7.61 7.37 -7.66
N TRP A 48 6.64 7.13 -6.81
CA TRP A 48 6.85 6.43 -5.55
C TRP A 48 6.79 4.92 -5.75
N ILE A 49 6.12 4.50 -6.81
CA ILE A 49 6.11 3.12 -7.29
C ILE A 49 6.36 3.12 -8.79
N GLU A 50 6.84 2.00 -9.30
CA GLU A 50 6.98 1.79 -10.74
C GLU A 50 6.42 0.43 -11.08
N SER A 51 6.16 0.20 -12.36
CA SER A 51 5.48 -1.01 -12.77
C SER A 51 6.12 -1.60 -14.02
N GLU A 52 5.92 -2.90 -14.18
CA GLU A 52 6.30 -3.61 -15.40
C GLU A 52 5.29 -4.74 -15.64
N TRP A 53 5.14 -5.11 -16.89
CA TRP A 53 4.27 -6.22 -17.26
C TRP A 53 4.99 -7.53 -17.01
N GLY A 54 4.25 -8.51 -16.51
CA GLY A 54 4.73 -9.86 -16.26
C GLY A 54 3.58 -10.84 -16.30
N PHE A 55 3.82 -12.04 -15.83
CA PHE A 55 2.80 -13.08 -15.80
C PHE A 55 2.55 -13.50 -14.37
N SER A 56 1.26 -13.60 -14.02
CA SER A 56 0.84 -14.08 -12.70
C SER A 56 0.95 -15.60 -12.65
N ASP A 57 0.71 -16.17 -11.46
CA ASP A 57 0.73 -17.62 -11.25
C ASP A 57 -0.24 -18.38 -12.17
N ASN A 58 -1.32 -17.72 -12.59
CA ASN A 58 -2.30 -18.27 -13.52
C ASN A 58 -1.91 -18.07 -14.99
N ASN A 59 -0.65 -17.70 -15.24
CA ASN A 59 -0.12 -17.44 -16.59
C ASN A 59 -0.90 -16.33 -17.31
N ARG A 60 -1.45 -15.37 -16.57
CA ARG A 60 -2.13 -14.20 -17.12
C ARG A 60 -1.19 -13.00 -17.07
N LYS A 61 -1.23 -12.21 -18.14
CA LYS A 61 -0.47 -10.98 -18.19
C LYS A 61 -1.01 -10.00 -17.15
N ALA A 62 -0.11 -9.52 -16.28
CA ALA A 62 -0.47 -8.61 -15.21
C ALA A 62 0.61 -7.55 -15.03
N LYS A 63 0.19 -6.41 -14.53
CA LYS A 63 1.10 -5.31 -14.21
C LYS A 63 1.58 -5.48 -12.79
N PHE A 64 2.90 -5.61 -12.62
CA PHE A 64 3.53 -5.77 -11.32
C PHE A 64 4.12 -4.44 -10.89
N TYR A 65 3.88 -4.09 -9.64
CA TYR A 65 4.34 -2.82 -9.05
C TYR A 65 5.44 -3.09 -8.05
N LYS A 66 6.37 -2.15 -7.96
CA LYS A 66 7.42 -2.20 -6.96
C LYS A 66 7.70 -0.81 -6.41
N LEU A 67 8.22 -0.78 -5.19
CA LEU A 67 8.53 0.45 -4.47
C LEU A 67 9.83 1.04 -5.02
N THR A 68 9.82 2.36 -5.26
CA THR A 68 11.04 3.10 -5.62
C THR A 68 11.76 3.58 -4.35
N PRO A 69 13.03 4.04 -4.47
CA PRO A 69 13.69 4.67 -3.34
C PRO A 69 12.92 5.86 -2.76
N ASP A 70 12.31 6.69 -3.63
CA ASP A 70 11.48 7.80 -3.19
C ASP A 70 10.23 7.30 -2.46
N GLY A 71 9.64 6.20 -2.94
CA GLY A 71 8.50 5.57 -2.29
C GLY A 71 8.85 5.07 -0.89
N ARG A 72 10.06 4.54 -0.71
CA ARG A 72 10.53 4.12 0.62
C ARG A 72 10.61 5.30 1.59
N LYS A 73 11.13 6.43 1.13
CA LYS A 73 11.18 7.65 1.94
C LYS A 73 9.79 8.11 2.32
N GLN A 74 8.86 8.09 1.37
CA GLN A 74 7.48 8.48 1.62
C GLN A 74 6.78 7.54 2.60
N LEU A 75 7.07 6.25 2.54
CA LEU A 75 6.52 5.29 3.48
C LEU A 75 6.96 5.61 4.90
N ILE A 76 8.25 5.87 5.10
CA ILE A 76 8.80 6.23 6.42
C ILE A 76 8.12 7.48 6.96
N GLU A 77 8.01 8.52 6.13
CA GLU A 77 7.40 9.79 6.53
C GLU A 77 5.92 9.63 6.86
N LYS A 78 5.16 8.94 6.01
CA LYS A 78 3.73 8.72 6.22
C LYS A 78 3.47 7.86 7.45
N ARG A 79 4.30 6.86 7.68
CA ARG A 79 4.19 6.01 8.85
C ARG A 79 4.45 6.80 10.13
N SER A 80 5.47 7.64 10.14
CA SER A 80 5.77 8.51 11.27
C SER A 80 4.60 9.46 11.56
N ASN A 81 4.05 10.07 10.53
CA ASN A 81 2.89 10.96 10.68
C ASN A 81 1.67 10.22 11.22
N TRP A 82 1.44 9.01 10.76
CA TRP A 82 0.34 8.17 11.22
C TRP A 82 0.51 7.80 12.69
N GLU A 83 1.73 7.42 13.10
CA GLU A 83 2.00 7.07 14.50
C GLU A 83 1.75 8.26 15.44
N ARG A 84 2.14 9.46 15.02
CA ARG A 84 1.87 10.67 15.79
C ARG A 84 0.38 10.97 15.88
N LEU A 85 -0.33 10.85 14.76
CA LEU A 85 -1.77 11.10 14.71
C LEU A 85 -2.53 10.07 15.56
N SER A 86 -2.23 8.79 15.39
CA SER A 86 -2.94 7.73 16.12
C SER A 86 -2.68 7.82 17.62
N THR A 87 -1.46 8.18 18.03
CA THR A 87 -1.15 8.41 19.44
C THR A 87 -1.96 9.58 20.00
N ALA A 88 -2.02 10.67 19.26
CA ALA A 88 -2.80 11.85 19.67
C ALA A 88 -4.29 11.54 19.80
N VAL A 89 -4.83 10.80 18.84
CA VAL A 89 -6.24 10.38 18.87
C VAL A 89 -6.51 9.50 20.09
N ASN A 90 -5.62 8.54 20.36
CA ASN A 90 -5.76 7.66 21.50
C ASN A 90 -5.70 8.41 22.83
N LEU A 91 -4.86 9.44 22.94
CA LEU A 91 -4.81 10.27 24.13
C LEU A 91 -6.14 10.99 24.38
N VAL A 92 -6.76 11.49 23.31
CA VAL A 92 -8.07 12.14 23.43
C VAL A 92 -9.12 11.13 23.85
N LEU A 93 -9.11 9.94 23.23
CA LEU A 93 -10.11 8.89 23.53
C LEU A 93 -10.00 8.37 24.97
N LYS A 94 -8.83 8.45 25.58
CA LYS A 94 -8.61 8.01 26.96
C LYS A 94 -9.05 9.03 28.01
N THR A 95 -9.21 10.27 27.62
CA THR A 95 -9.64 11.34 28.52
C THR A 95 -11.17 11.38 28.60
N THR A 96 -11.75 10.56 29.41
CA THR A 96 -13.20 10.58 29.63
C THR A 96 -13.57 11.12 31.00
#